data_249b0cc5e34a67fc0191b8b880afe84c
#
_entry.id   249b0cc5e34a67fc0191b8b880afe84c
#
_cell.length_a   1.000
_cell.length_b   1.000
_cell.length_c   1.000
_cell.angle_alpha   90.00
_cell.angle_beta   90.00
_cell.angle_gamma   90.00
#
_symmetry.space_group_name_H-M   'P 1'
#
loop_
_entity.id
_entity.type
_entity.pdbx_description
1 polymer ?
#
loop_
_entity_poly.entity_id
_entity_poly.type
_entity_poly.pdbx_seq_one_letter_code
_entity_poly.pdbx_strand_id
1 'polypeptide(L)'
;FLTTSDQGINWIKIGDVGAGEKFIESTEEKIIPEGVSRSRMVYKGDLILSNSMSYGRPYIMNIEGCIHDGWLVIQKYDRLFNREYLYYALSSDLTMQQYVAMAAGSSVQNLNKEKVSKVVLPCPKILEQKKIAEVLSSIDALIVDLQKLIRKKKDIRQGAMQMLVNGKKRLPGYYADFEHFTIGELGSLAKMSINPCQE
;
A
#
# COMPACT_ATOMS: atom_id res chain seq x y z
N PHE A 1 23.03 7.26 -10.64
CA PHE A 1 22.43 6.21 -11.52
C PHE A 1 20.94 6.46 -11.83
N LEU A 2 20.27 7.42 -11.15
CA LEU A 2 18.86 7.77 -11.44
C LEU A 2 18.75 8.46 -12.80
N THR A 3 17.65 8.21 -13.50
CA THR A 3 17.33 8.82 -14.79
C THR A 3 15.84 9.10 -14.94
N THR A 4 15.50 10.10 -15.71
CA THR A 4 14.13 10.42 -16.14
C THR A 4 13.82 9.88 -17.54
N SER A 5 14.78 9.21 -18.17
CA SER A 5 14.62 8.65 -19.52
C SER A 5 13.57 7.53 -19.53
N ASP A 6 12.74 7.49 -20.57
CA ASP A 6 11.79 6.40 -20.79
C ASP A 6 12.47 5.04 -20.98
N GLN A 7 13.71 5.03 -21.42
CA GLN A 7 14.55 3.82 -21.55
C GLN A 7 15.17 3.37 -20.23
N GLY A 8 14.96 4.09 -19.14
CA GLY A 8 15.42 3.71 -17.80
C GLY A 8 14.70 2.47 -17.28
N ILE A 9 15.42 1.73 -16.42
CA ILE A 9 14.90 0.52 -15.75
C ILE A 9 14.28 0.92 -14.42
N ASN A 10 13.08 0.41 -14.13
CA ASN A 10 12.37 0.73 -12.89
C ASN A 10 13.25 0.48 -11.66
N TRP A 11 13.29 1.45 -10.75
CA TRP A 11 13.98 1.36 -9.47
C TRP A 11 12.97 1.24 -8.35
N ILE A 12 12.88 0.06 -7.75
CA ILE A 12 11.82 -0.29 -6.80
C ILE A 12 12.27 0.06 -5.40
N LYS A 13 11.61 1.04 -4.79
CA LYS A 13 11.81 1.47 -3.40
C LYS A 13 10.64 1.00 -2.52
N ILE A 14 10.87 0.91 -1.22
CA ILE A 14 9.81 0.57 -0.26
C ILE A 14 8.70 1.63 -0.27
N GLY A 15 9.02 2.89 -0.58
CA GLY A 15 8.07 3.99 -0.69
C GLY A 15 7.14 3.93 -1.92
N ASP A 16 7.48 3.14 -2.94
CA ASP A 16 6.66 3.03 -4.15
C ASP A 16 5.38 2.19 -3.93
N VAL A 17 5.25 1.56 -2.77
CA VAL A 17 4.13 0.64 -2.49
C VAL A 17 3.33 1.12 -1.30
N GLY A 18 2.03 1.28 -1.51
CA GLY A 18 1.08 1.65 -0.46
C GLY A 18 0.88 0.55 0.58
N ALA A 19 0.49 0.95 1.78
CA ALA A 19 0.10 0.00 2.82
C ALA A 19 -1.15 -0.77 2.39
N GLY A 20 -1.06 -2.11 2.31
CA GLY A 20 -2.16 -2.98 1.90
C GLY A 20 -2.22 -3.26 0.40
N GLU A 21 -1.32 -2.73 -0.41
CA GLU A 21 -1.17 -3.14 -1.80
C GLU A 21 -0.49 -4.51 -1.88
N LYS A 22 -0.96 -5.33 -2.80
CA LYS A 22 -0.44 -6.68 -3.06
C LYS A 22 0.58 -6.69 -4.18
N PHE A 23 0.38 -5.82 -5.18
CA PHE A 23 1.19 -5.79 -6.39
C PHE A 23 2.01 -4.51 -6.47
N ILE A 24 3.23 -4.62 -6.98
CA ILE A 24 4.03 -3.48 -7.40
C ILE A 24 3.79 -3.26 -8.88
N GLU A 25 3.10 -2.16 -9.23
CA GLU A 25 2.62 -1.88 -10.59
C GLU A 25 3.37 -0.72 -11.28
N SER A 26 4.01 0.15 -10.50
CA SER A 26 4.77 1.30 -11.01
C SER A 26 5.85 1.70 -10.02
N THR A 27 6.80 2.50 -10.48
CA THR A 27 7.83 3.14 -9.65
C THR A 27 7.93 4.61 -10.01
N GLU A 28 8.30 5.44 -9.05
CA GLU A 28 8.56 6.85 -9.30
C GLU A 28 9.91 7.08 -10.00
N GLU A 29 10.88 6.23 -9.74
CA GLU A 29 12.24 6.39 -10.19
C GLU A 29 12.66 5.28 -11.15
N LYS A 30 13.62 5.62 -12.01
CA LYS A 30 14.30 4.69 -12.91
C LYS A 30 15.80 4.84 -12.77
N ILE A 31 16.54 3.77 -13.08
CA ILE A 31 17.99 3.78 -13.15
C ILE A 31 18.47 3.60 -14.60
N ILE A 32 19.67 4.09 -14.88
CA ILE A 32 20.33 3.85 -16.15
C ILE A 32 20.72 2.36 -16.28
N PRO A 33 20.80 1.80 -17.50
CA PRO A 33 21.13 0.39 -17.73
C PRO A 33 22.44 -0.08 -17.05
N GLU A 34 23.43 0.79 -16.97
CA GLU A 34 24.73 0.50 -16.32
C GLU A 34 24.57 0.23 -14.81
N GLY A 35 23.51 0.75 -14.18
CA GLY A 35 23.19 0.53 -12.77
C GLY A 35 22.73 -0.89 -12.46
N VAL A 36 22.22 -1.62 -13.45
CA VAL A 36 21.67 -2.99 -13.29
C VAL A 36 22.72 -3.95 -12.75
N SER A 37 23.97 -3.84 -13.22
CA SER A 37 25.06 -4.71 -12.78
C SER A 37 25.41 -4.56 -11.29
N ARG A 38 25.01 -3.45 -10.67
CA ARG A 38 25.22 -3.16 -9.24
C ARG A 38 23.97 -3.31 -8.38
N SER A 39 22.89 -3.80 -8.97
CA SER A 39 21.60 -4.00 -8.31
C SER A 39 21.09 -5.41 -8.61
N ARG A 40 19.95 -5.77 -8.04
CA ARG A 40 19.31 -7.06 -8.28
C ARG A 40 18.07 -6.86 -9.14
N MET A 41 18.06 -7.48 -10.31
CA MET A 41 16.89 -7.53 -11.18
C MET A 41 15.82 -8.45 -10.60
N VAL A 42 14.56 -8.02 -10.67
CA VAL A 42 13.35 -8.78 -10.36
C VAL A 42 12.39 -8.67 -11.54
N TYR A 43 11.59 -9.71 -11.72
CA TYR A 43 10.73 -9.89 -12.86
C TYR A 43 9.27 -9.97 -12.46
N LYS A 44 8.39 -9.74 -13.41
CA LYS A 44 6.95 -9.93 -13.21
C LYS A 44 6.65 -11.33 -12.68
N GLY A 45 5.94 -11.39 -11.56
CA GLY A 45 5.60 -12.61 -10.86
C GLY A 45 6.54 -12.98 -9.71
N ASP A 46 7.69 -12.32 -9.56
CA ASP A 46 8.54 -12.53 -8.40
C ASP A 46 7.84 -12.09 -7.12
N LEU A 47 8.11 -12.84 -6.05
CA LEU A 47 7.66 -12.51 -4.70
C LEU A 47 8.80 -11.87 -3.93
N ILE A 48 8.61 -10.64 -3.48
CA ILE A 48 9.60 -9.90 -2.70
C ILE A 48 9.05 -9.56 -1.32
N LEU A 49 9.94 -9.37 -0.37
CA LEU A 49 9.64 -9.08 1.03
C LEU A 49 10.42 -7.85 1.47
N SER A 50 9.76 -6.86 2.07
CA SER A 50 10.46 -5.72 2.65
C SER A 50 11.24 -6.14 3.90
N ASN A 51 12.51 -5.76 3.99
CA ASN A 51 13.37 -6.10 5.12
C ASN A 51 13.61 -4.95 6.10
N SER A 52 13.26 -3.71 5.70
CA SER A 52 13.46 -2.49 6.48
C SER A 52 12.21 -1.60 6.46
N MET A 53 12.12 -0.58 7.32
CA MET A 53 10.99 0.36 7.46
C MET A 53 9.67 -0.35 7.77
N SER A 54 8.91 -0.78 6.77
CA SER A 54 7.69 -1.60 6.88
C SER A 54 8.03 -3.10 6.75
N TYR A 55 8.99 -3.58 7.52
CA TYR A 55 9.56 -4.92 7.39
C TYR A 55 8.51 -6.04 7.47
N GLY A 56 8.79 -7.14 6.76
CA GLY A 56 7.95 -8.34 6.76
C GLY A 56 6.72 -8.28 5.85
N ARG A 57 6.59 -7.25 5.00
CA ARG A 57 5.48 -7.18 4.04
C ARG A 57 5.88 -7.82 2.72
N PRO A 58 5.14 -8.84 2.27
CA PRO A 58 5.33 -9.44 0.96
C PRO A 58 4.64 -8.61 -0.13
N TYR A 59 5.20 -8.65 -1.33
CA TYR A 59 4.62 -8.06 -2.53
C TYR A 59 4.88 -8.95 -3.74
N ILE A 60 3.99 -8.92 -4.71
CA ILE A 60 4.14 -9.62 -5.98
C ILE A 60 4.48 -8.57 -7.06
N MET A 61 5.56 -8.81 -7.79
CA MET A 61 5.95 -7.93 -8.88
C MET A 61 4.98 -8.03 -10.06
N ASN A 62 4.41 -6.91 -10.50
CA ASN A 62 3.63 -6.82 -11.73
C ASN A 62 4.38 -6.08 -12.85
N ILE A 63 5.57 -5.58 -12.54
CA ILE A 63 6.53 -4.95 -13.44
C ILE A 63 7.90 -5.59 -13.29
N GLU A 64 8.81 -5.30 -14.21
CA GLU A 64 10.22 -5.63 -14.09
C GLU A 64 11.01 -4.43 -13.59
N GLY A 65 12.09 -4.67 -12.87
CA GLY A 65 12.95 -3.60 -12.39
C GLY A 65 14.06 -4.08 -11.47
N CYS A 66 14.82 -3.14 -10.97
CA CYS A 66 15.89 -3.37 -10.02
C CYS A 66 15.47 -2.98 -8.61
N ILE A 67 15.88 -3.76 -7.63
CA ILE A 67 15.66 -3.52 -6.20
C ILE A 67 16.95 -3.15 -5.49
N HIS A 68 16.81 -2.38 -4.40
CA HIS A 68 17.91 -2.11 -3.48
C HIS A 68 17.97 -3.16 -2.35
N ASP A 69 18.90 -3.00 -1.42
CA ASP A 69 19.12 -3.90 -0.27
C ASP A 69 18.00 -3.92 0.78
N GLY A 70 17.03 -3.01 0.69
CA GLY A 70 15.80 -3.02 1.50
C GLY A 70 14.81 -4.14 1.16
N TRP A 71 15.12 -5.01 0.20
CA TRP A 71 14.27 -6.09 -0.27
C TRP A 71 14.92 -7.46 -0.19
N LEU A 72 14.13 -8.47 0.12
CA LEU A 72 14.46 -9.88 -0.03
C LEU A 72 13.61 -10.48 -1.15
N VAL A 73 14.21 -11.30 -2.00
CA VAL A 73 13.48 -12.03 -3.06
C VAL A 73 13.29 -13.48 -2.62
N ILE A 74 12.05 -13.96 -2.63
CA ILE A 74 11.71 -15.34 -2.29
C ILE A 74 11.63 -16.13 -3.59
N GLN A 75 12.50 -17.11 -3.75
CA GLN A 75 12.64 -17.91 -4.98
C GLN A 75 12.50 -19.40 -4.72
N LYS A 76 12.23 -20.19 -5.78
CA LYS A 76 12.19 -21.65 -5.77
C LYS A 76 11.17 -22.25 -4.80
N TYR A 77 10.08 -21.55 -4.54
CA TYR A 77 9.00 -22.00 -3.65
C TYR A 77 7.92 -22.83 -4.36
N ASP A 78 7.88 -22.79 -5.68
CA ASP A 78 6.84 -23.31 -6.57
C ASP A 78 6.62 -24.83 -6.46
N ARG A 79 7.60 -25.58 -5.92
CA ARG A 79 7.46 -27.01 -5.63
C ARG A 79 6.51 -27.30 -4.44
N LEU A 80 6.43 -26.39 -3.48
CA LEU A 80 5.71 -26.57 -2.21
C LEU A 80 4.57 -25.58 -2.05
N PHE A 81 4.70 -24.38 -2.59
CA PHE A 81 3.77 -23.28 -2.38
C PHE A 81 3.19 -22.74 -3.69
N ASN A 82 1.88 -22.52 -3.68
CA ASN A 82 1.24 -21.62 -4.61
C ASN A 82 1.63 -20.16 -4.27
N ARG A 83 1.96 -19.35 -5.25
CA ARG A 83 2.44 -17.96 -5.06
C ARG A 83 1.44 -17.11 -4.29
N GLU A 84 0.17 -17.15 -4.67
CA GLU A 84 -0.87 -16.35 -4.04
C GLU A 84 -1.10 -16.77 -2.58
N TYR A 85 -1.10 -18.08 -2.32
CA TYR A 85 -1.17 -18.61 -0.98
C TYR A 85 0.04 -18.18 -0.13
N LEU A 86 1.25 -18.27 -0.70
CA LEU A 86 2.47 -17.86 -0.01
C LEU A 86 2.44 -16.37 0.35
N TYR A 87 1.93 -15.52 -0.54
CA TYR A 87 1.70 -14.11 -0.24
C TYR A 87 0.83 -13.94 1.02
N TYR A 88 -0.33 -14.61 1.09
CA TYR A 88 -1.22 -14.52 2.26
C TYR A 88 -0.60 -15.13 3.51
N ALA A 89 0.09 -16.27 3.40
CA ALA A 89 0.77 -16.89 4.53
C ALA A 89 1.84 -15.96 5.13
N LEU A 90 2.62 -15.28 4.28
CA LEU A 90 3.61 -14.30 4.70
C LEU A 90 2.98 -13.03 5.29
N SER A 91 1.79 -12.64 4.83
CA SER A 91 1.04 -11.48 5.35
C SER A 91 0.27 -11.78 6.64
N SER A 92 0.21 -13.03 7.09
CA SER A 92 -0.60 -13.43 8.23
C SER A 92 -0.03 -12.94 9.55
N ASP A 93 -0.91 -12.74 10.55
CA ASP A 93 -0.51 -12.38 11.91
C ASP A 93 0.45 -13.41 12.52
N LEU A 94 0.26 -14.69 12.21
CA LEU A 94 1.16 -15.77 12.65
C LEU A 94 2.61 -15.53 12.18
N THR A 95 2.78 -15.11 10.94
CA THR A 95 4.09 -14.80 10.37
C THR A 95 4.63 -13.49 10.92
N MET A 96 3.79 -12.48 11.05
CA MET A 96 4.17 -11.19 11.62
C MET A 96 4.68 -11.32 13.07
N GLN A 97 4.04 -12.15 13.89
CA GLN A 97 4.50 -12.44 15.25
C GLN A 97 5.89 -13.06 15.27
N GLN A 98 6.22 -13.95 14.33
CA GLN A 98 7.55 -14.51 14.19
C GLN A 98 8.58 -13.44 13.80
N TYR A 99 8.24 -12.54 12.87
CA TYR A 99 9.13 -11.43 12.51
C TYR A 99 9.41 -10.52 13.70
N VAL A 100 8.38 -10.15 14.47
CA VAL A 100 8.52 -9.31 15.68
C VAL A 100 9.40 -9.99 16.71
N ALA A 101 9.19 -11.28 16.98
CA ALA A 101 10.01 -12.05 17.93
C ALA A 101 11.49 -12.10 17.50
N MET A 102 11.76 -12.25 16.20
CA MET A 102 13.13 -12.27 15.65
C MET A 102 13.79 -10.89 15.64
N ALA A 103 13.00 -9.81 15.59
CA ALA A 103 13.49 -8.43 15.61
C ALA A 103 13.81 -7.95 17.03
N ALA A 104 13.16 -8.48 18.05
CA ALA A 104 13.23 -8.03 19.44
C ALA A 104 14.62 -8.08 20.09
N GLY A 105 15.60 -8.76 19.48
CA GLY A 105 16.98 -8.87 19.98
C GLY A 105 18.00 -7.95 19.28
N SER A 106 17.58 -7.06 18.39
CA SER A 106 18.51 -6.22 17.62
C SER A 106 18.18 -4.73 17.74
N SER A 107 19.23 -3.88 17.85
CA SER A 107 19.11 -2.42 17.92
C SER A 107 18.50 -1.79 16.64
N VAL A 108 18.47 -2.52 15.54
CA VAL A 108 17.83 -2.13 14.29
C VAL A 108 16.80 -3.21 13.93
N GLN A 109 15.52 -2.80 13.84
CA GLN A 109 14.44 -3.67 13.38
C GLN A 109 14.60 -3.95 11.88
N ASN A 110 15.48 -4.91 11.55
CA ASN A 110 15.74 -5.32 10.19
C ASN A 110 15.66 -6.84 10.05
N LEU A 111 14.94 -7.30 9.04
CA LEU A 111 14.80 -8.71 8.69
C LEU A 111 15.87 -9.08 7.65
N ASN A 112 16.96 -9.69 8.10
CA ASN A 112 17.93 -10.24 7.19
C ASN A 112 17.53 -11.63 6.66
N LYS A 113 18.24 -12.09 5.64
CA LYS A 113 18.02 -13.38 5.00
C LYS A 113 18.01 -14.56 6.01
N GLU A 114 18.91 -14.51 6.98
CA GLU A 114 19.04 -15.58 7.99
C GLU A 114 17.81 -15.65 8.91
N LYS A 115 17.29 -14.50 9.35
CA LYS A 115 16.08 -14.43 10.17
C LYS A 115 14.87 -14.94 9.38
N VAL A 116 14.66 -14.45 8.16
CA VAL A 116 13.52 -14.84 7.32
C VAL A 116 13.58 -16.33 6.97
N SER A 117 14.75 -16.93 6.80
CA SER A 117 14.88 -18.36 6.51
C SER A 117 14.43 -19.28 7.66
N LYS A 118 14.27 -18.76 8.87
CA LYS A 118 13.79 -19.49 10.06
C LYS A 118 12.28 -19.39 10.27
N VAL A 119 11.59 -18.63 9.45
CA VAL A 119 10.12 -18.46 9.54
C VAL A 119 9.43 -19.77 9.16
N VAL A 120 8.50 -20.19 10.00
CA VAL A 120 7.70 -21.40 9.80
C VAL A 120 6.35 -21.01 9.25
N LEU A 121 5.99 -21.59 8.10
CA LEU A 121 4.71 -21.37 7.43
C LEU A 121 3.89 -22.65 7.38
N PRO A 122 2.55 -22.57 7.53
CA PRO A 122 1.67 -23.71 7.26
C PRO A 122 1.73 -24.05 5.76
N CYS A 123 1.83 -25.34 5.45
CA CYS A 123 1.93 -25.82 4.08
C CYS A 123 0.90 -26.93 3.82
N PRO A 124 -0.37 -26.60 3.59
CA PRO A 124 -1.37 -27.58 3.19
C PRO A 124 -1.09 -28.11 1.77
N LYS A 125 -1.87 -29.09 1.32
CA LYS A 125 -1.73 -29.62 -0.04
C LYS A 125 -1.97 -28.52 -1.08
N ILE A 126 -1.28 -28.56 -2.22
CA ILE A 126 -1.30 -27.52 -3.24
C ILE A 126 -2.72 -27.16 -3.74
N LEU A 127 -3.62 -28.15 -3.81
CA LEU A 127 -5.03 -27.90 -4.18
C LEU A 127 -5.76 -27.04 -3.13
N GLU A 128 -5.51 -27.32 -1.87
CA GLU A 128 -6.08 -26.53 -0.76
C GLU A 128 -5.49 -25.10 -0.72
N GLN A 129 -4.18 -24.97 -0.92
CA GLN A 129 -3.53 -23.66 -1.06
C GLN A 129 -4.19 -22.80 -2.14
N LYS A 130 -4.47 -23.40 -3.32
CA LYS A 130 -5.15 -22.71 -4.41
C LYS A 130 -6.54 -22.25 -4.01
N LYS A 131 -7.31 -23.10 -3.32
CA LYS A 131 -8.67 -22.75 -2.87
C LYS A 131 -8.66 -21.63 -1.82
N ILE A 132 -7.75 -21.69 -0.85
CA ILE A 132 -7.57 -20.61 0.13
C ILE A 132 -7.21 -19.31 -0.58
N ALA A 133 -6.27 -19.34 -1.53
CA ALA A 133 -5.87 -18.18 -2.30
C ALA A 133 -7.01 -17.59 -3.14
N GLU A 134 -7.85 -18.43 -3.78
CA GLU A 134 -9.05 -17.99 -4.52
C GLU A 134 -10.02 -17.23 -3.62
N VAL A 135 -10.33 -17.77 -2.44
CA VAL A 135 -11.25 -17.13 -1.49
C VAL A 135 -10.69 -15.78 -1.04
N LEU A 136 -9.44 -15.74 -0.60
CA LEU A 136 -8.82 -14.49 -0.11
C LEU A 136 -8.69 -13.45 -1.23
N SER A 137 -8.30 -13.85 -2.44
CA SER A 137 -8.22 -12.94 -3.58
C SER A 137 -9.59 -12.39 -4.01
N SER A 138 -10.66 -13.16 -3.87
CA SER A 138 -12.02 -12.66 -4.14
C SER A 138 -12.46 -11.62 -3.11
N ILE A 139 -12.07 -11.79 -1.85
CA ILE A 139 -12.31 -10.80 -0.79
C ILE A 139 -11.51 -9.51 -1.06
N ASP A 140 -10.24 -9.62 -1.44
CA ASP A 140 -9.42 -8.46 -1.81
C ASP A 140 -10.06 -7.67 -2.97
N ALA A 141 -10.56 -8.38 -3.99
CA ALA A 141 -11.26 -7.74 -5.11
C ALA A 141 -12.51 -6.97 -4.64
N LEU A 142 -13.32 -7.56 -3.75
CA LEU A 142 -14.48 -6.88 -3.17
C LEU A 142 -14.08 -5.64 -2.35
N ILE A 143 -12.99 -5.71 -1.59
CA ILE A 143 -12.46 -4.56 -0.84
C ILE A 143 -12.09 -3.42 -1.80
N VAL A 144 -11.38 -3.72 -2.89
CA VAL A 144 -11.01 -2.73 -3.91
C VAL A 144 -12.24 -2.09 -4.54
N ASP A 145 -13.27 -2.88 -4.88
CA ASP A 145 -14.49 -2.36 -5.50
C ASP A 145 -15.31 -1.51 -4.53
N LEU A 146 -15.38 -1.89 -3.25
CA LEU A 146 -16.00 -1.07 -2.22
C LEU A 146 -15.25 0.26 -2.03
N GLN A 147 -13.92 0.27 -2.04
CA GLN A 147 -13.12 1.50 -1.96
C GLN A 147 -13.40 2.43 -3.15
N LYS A 148 -13.51 1.89 -4.38
CA LYS A 148 -13.91 2.67 -5.57
C LYS A 148 -15.30 3.26 -5.41
N LEU A 149 -16.25 2.47 -4.91
CA LEU A 149 -17.63 2.94 -4.67
C LEU A 149 -17.68 4.06 -3.63
N ILE A 150 -16.93 3.91 -2.52
CA ILE A 150 -16.81 4.95 -1.48
C ILE A 150 -16.24 6.24 -2.09
N ARG A 151 -15.18 6.16 -2.89
CA ARG A 151 -14.60 7.32 -3.59
C ARG A 151 -15.65 8.01 -4.47
N LYS A 152 -16.32 7.23 -5.33
CA LYS A 152 -17.39 7.75 -6.20
C LYS A 152 -18.51 8.45 -5.40
N LYS A 153 -18.93 7.89 -4.27
CA LYS A 153 -19.94 8.51 -3.40
C LYS A 153 -19.45 9.81 -2.76
N LYS A 154 -18.18 9.86 -2.36
CA LYS A 154 -17.55 11.10 -1.85
C LYS A 154 -17.54 12.19 -2.92
N ASP A 155 -17.20 11.86 -4.17
CA ASP A 155 -17.16 12.81 -5.29
C ASP A 155 -18.56 13.32 -5.62
N ILE A 156 -19.59 12.44 -5.65
CA ILE A 156 -21.00 12.82 -5.83
C ILE A 156 -21.44 13.77 -4.71
N ARG A 157 -21.13 13.45 -3.44
CA ARG A 157 -21.45 14.31 -2.30
C ARG A 157 -20.80 15.68 -2.46
N GLN A 158 -19.51 15.73 -2.82
CA GLN A 158 -18.79 16.98 -3.00
C GLN A 158 -19.39 17.82 -4.13
N GLY A 159 -19.71 17.21 -5.27
CA GLY A 159 -20.35 17.88 -6.40
C GLY A 159 -21.74 18.40 -6.04
N ALA A 160 -22.55 17.59 -5.37
CA ALA A 160 -23.90 18.00 -4.92
C ALA A 160 -23.82 19.15 -3.92
N MET A 161 -22.90 19.08 -2.96
CA MET A 161 -22.68 20.16 -1.99
C MET A 161 -22.36 21.49 -2.69
N GLN A 162 -21.43 21.48 -3.64
CA GLN A 162 -21.06 22.68 -4.39
C GLN A 162 -22.23 23.24 -5.21
N MET A 163 -23.03 22.38 -5.84
CA MET A 163 -24.15 22.84 -6.64
C MET A 163 -25.32 23.38 -5.79
N LEU A 164 -25.61 22.73 -4.67
CA LEU A 164 -26.74 23.11 -3.80
C LEU A 164 -26.40 24.34 -2.93
N VAL A 165 -25.20 24.35 -2.32
CA VAL A 165 -24.81 25.46 -1.42
C VAL A 165 -24.57 26.76 -2.21
N ASN A 166 -24.10 26.68 -3.45
CA ASN A 166 -23.90 27.87 -4.30
C ASN A 166 -25.18 28.29 -5.05
N GLY A 167 -26.32 27.65 -4.79
CA GLY A 167 -27.58 27.97 -5.45
C GLY A 167 -27.66 27.59 -6.94
N LYS A 168 -26.59 27.00 -7.52
CA LYS A 168 -26.56 26.59 -8.95
C LYS A 168 -27.61 25.52 -9.27
N LYS A 169 -27.97 24.71 -8.29
CA LYS A 169 -29.06 23.76 -8.33
C LYS A 169 -29.93 23.95 -7.10
N ARG A 170 -31.25 24.02 -7.30
CA ARG A 170 -32.21 24.16 -6.20
C ARG A 170 -32.95 22.85 -5.98
N LEU A 171 -33.35 22.61 -4.75
CA LEU A 171 -34.24 21.49 -4.45
C LEU A 171 -35.66 21.79 -4.98
N PRO A 172 -36.41 20.79 -5.41
CA PRO A 172 -37.80 21.01 -5.83
C PRO A 172 -38.62 21.71 -4.75
N GLY A 173 -39.39 22.74 -5.15
CA GLY A 173 -40.19 23.55 -4.22
C GLY A 173 -39.48 24.77 -3.61
N TYR A 174 -38.19 24.96 -3.84
CA TYR A 174 -37.42 26.10 -3.33
C TYR A 174 -36.93 26.94 -4.49
N TYR A 175 -37.52 28.13 -4.68
CA TYR A 175 -37.26 29.01 -5.86
C TYR A 175 -36.74 30.41 -5.50
N ALA A 176 -36.81 30.79 -4.20
CA ALA A 176 -36.34 32.10 -3.75
C ALA A 176 -34.79 32.21 -3.86
N ASP A 177 -34.29 33.35 -4.21
CA ASP A 177 -32.84 33.62 -4.25
C ASP A 177 -32.21 33.44 -2.89
N PHE A 178 -30.90 33.13 -2.87
CA PHE A 178 -30.14 33.08 -1.63
C PHE A 178 -29.80 34.47 -1.15
N GLU A 179 -30.04 34.72 0.13
CA GLU A 179 -29.45 35.87 0.82
C GLU A 179 -28.01 35.56 1.20
N HIS A 180 -27.15 36.51 1.16
CA HIS A 180 -25.72 36.39 1.45
C HIS A 180 -25.35 37.22 2.67
N PHE A 181 -24.75 36.57 3.65
CA PHE A 181 -24.27 37.19 4.89
C PHE A 181 -22.78 36.94 5.07
N THR A 182 -22.05 37.87 5.62
CA THR A 182 -20.70 37.60 6.08
C THR A 182 -20.70 36.82 7.40
N ILE A 183 -19.65 36.06 7.66
CA ILE A 183 -19.52 35.32 8.93
C ILE A 183 -19.58 36.27 10.13
N GLY A 184 -19.06 37.50 9.98
CA GLY A 184 -19.11 38.53 11.03
C GLY A 184 -20.51 39.02 11.36
N GLU A 185 -21.46 38.98 10.41
CA GLU A 185 -22.87 39.31 10.62
C GLU A 185 -23.65 38.18 11.30
N LEU A 186 -23.17 36.93 11.20
CA LEU A 186 -23.81 35.76 11.78
C LEU A 186 -23.43 35.50 13.26
N GLY A 187 -22.30 36.06 13.73
CA GLY A 187 -21.83 35.83 15.09
C GLY A 187 -20.38 36.24 15.33
N SER A 188 -19.89 36.05 16.55
CA SER A 188 -18.51 36.33 16.92
C SER A 188 -17.60 35.14 16.75
N LEU A 189 -16.40 35.37 16.17
CA LEU A 189 -15.36 34.35 16.09
C LEU A 189 -14.55 34.35 17.40
N ALA A 190 -14.61 33.24 18.16
CA ALA A 190 -13.76 33.04 19.32
C ALA A 190 -12.47 32.30 18.91
N LYS A 191 -11.32 32.91 19.23
CA LYS A 191 -10.01 32.24 19.08
C LYS A 191 -9.65 31.58 20.43
N MET A 192 -9.58 30.26 20.46
CA MET A 192 -9.07 29.54 21.62
C MET A 192 -7.54 29.69 21.62
N SER A 193 -6.98 30.54 22.49
CA SER A 193 -5.55 30.50 22.78
C SER A 193 -5.30 29.43 23.82
N ILE A 194 -4.66 28.34 23.43
CA ILE A 194 -4.06 27.41 24.38
C ILE A 194 -2.78 28.10 24.86
N ASN A 195 -2.79 28.65 26.09
CA ASN A 195 -1.55 28.97 26.76
C ASN A 195 -0.85 27.63 27.06
N PRO A 196 0.36 27.38 26.54
CA PRO A 196 1.15 26.28 27.06
C PRO A 196 1.39 26.55 28.54
N CYS A 197 1.00 25.60 29.36
CA CYS A 197 1.33 25.64 30.79
C CYS A 197 2.83 25.89 30.97
N GLN A 198 3.17 26.95 31.61
CA GLN A 198 4.48 27.15 32.22
C GLN A 198 4.58 26.13 33.37
N GLU A 199 5.43 25.12 33.22
CA GLU A 199 6.14 24.46 34.30
C GLU A 199 7.62 24.45 33.97
#